data_b75dda4111bd3c9cb97d8d2588d7463c
#
_entry.id   b75dda4111bd3c9cb97d8d2588d7463c
#
_cell.length_a   1.000
_cell.length_b   1.000
_cell.length_c   1.000
_cell.angle_alpha   90.00
_cell.angle_beta   90.00
_cell.angle_gamma   90.00
#
_symmetry.space_group_name_H-M   'P 1'
#
loop_
_entity.id
_entity.type
_entity.pdbx_description
1 polymer ?
#
loop_
_entity_poly.entity_id
_entity_poly.type
_entity_poly.pdbx_seq_one_letter_code
_entity_poly.pdbx_strand_id
1 'polypeptide(L)'
;MIEWRWLSGWTEAELVPRLKQARSLDRNFTAVAGEMTMEAGWSQVRSEGVLGHEQAGPPHPDGLFERARQVLETFDFSDPRIVRWHFSADEPLRGRTVLLELKSLNEKLRFLCAVRVGGTRLEHGEKCSIYGFSF
;
A
#
# COMPACT_ATOMS: atom_id res chain seq x y z
N MET A 1 1.04 -14.79 -6.18
CA MET A 1 -0.18 -14.97 -7.01
C MET A 1 -0.30 -13.79 -7.94
N ILE A 2 -0.35 -14.05 -9.25
CA ILE A 2 -0.61 -13.04 -10.28
C ILE A 2 -1.66 -13.63 -11.22
N GLU A 3 -2.76 -12.92 -11.41
CA GLU A 3 -3.83 -13.27 -12.36
C GLU A 3 -4.04 -12.12 -13.32
N TRP A 4 -4.60 -12.38 -14.48
CA TRP A 4 -4.97 -11.34 -15.42
C TRP A 4 -6.33 -11.61 -16.07
N ARG A 5 -7.01 -10.55 -16.50
CA ARG A 5 -8.30 -10.60 -17.19
C ARG A 5 -8.36 -9.55 -18.30
N TRP A 6 -9.19 -9.84 -19.28
CA TRP A 6 -9.52 -8.92 -20.34
C TRP A 6 -10.95 -8.39 -20.17
N LEU A 7 -11.13 -7.09 -20.25
CA LEU A 7 -12.40 -6.33 -20.22
C LEU A 7 -13.16 -6.31 -18.89
N SER A 8 -13.15 -7.37 -18.10
CA SER A 8 -13.90 -7.42 -16.84
C SER A 8 -12.99 -7.24 -15.62
N GLY A 9 -13.48 -6.52 -14.59
CA GLY A 9 -12.86 -6.51 -13.27
C GLY A 9 -13.23 -7.75 -12.45
N TRP A 10 -12.68 -7.84 -11.25
CA TRP A 10 -13.08 -8.84 -10.27
C TRP A 10 -14.26 -8.33 -9.46
N THR A 11 -15.24 -9.18 -9.23
CA THR A 11 -16.33 -8.93 -8.30
C THR A 11 -15.87 -9.17 -6.87
N GLU A 12 -16.57 -8.63 -5.89
CA GLU A 12 -16.27 -8.85 -4.48
C GLU A 12 -16.30 -10.34 -4.12
N ALA A 13 -17.29 -11.08 -4.62
CA ALA A 13 -17.41 -12.52 -4.43
C ALA A 13 -16.19 -13.31 -4.95
N GLU A 14 -15.52 -12.82 -5.98
CA GLU A 14 -14.31 -13.41 -6.51
C GLU A 14 -13.05 -12.98 -5.75
N LEU A 15 -13.03 -11.78 -5.18
CA LEU A 15 -11.88 -11.23 -4.44
C LEU A 15 -11.73 -11.86 -3.06
N VAL A 16 -12.84 -12.13 -2.35
CA VAL A 16 -12.83 -12.72 -1.00
C VAL A 16 -12.02 -14.03 -0.93
N PRO A 17 -12.28 -15.06 -1.77
CA PRO A 17 -11.50 -16.29 -1.72
C PRO A 17 -10.03 -16.07 -2.12
N ARG A 18 -9.75 -15.16 -3.03
CA ARG A 18 -8.38 -14.81 -3.45
C ARG A 18 -7.59 -14.14 -2.33
N LEU A 19 -8.24 -13.24 -1.59
CA LEU A 19 -7.64 -12.61 -0.42
C LEU A 19 -7.30 -13.64 0.65
N LYS A 20 -8.22 -14.61 0.90
CA LYS A 20 -7.97 -15.72 1.82
C LYS A 20 -6.80 -16.60 1.36
N GLN A 21 -6.73 -16.94 0.08
CA GLN A 21 -5.62 -17.67 -0.50
C GLN A 21 -4.29 -16.90 -0.37
N ALA A 22 -4.29 -15.61 -0.68
CA ALA A 22 -3.11 -14.78 -0.60
C ALA A 22 -2.53 -14.69 0.82
N ARG A 23 -3.37 -14.75 1.85
CA ARG A 23 -2.94 -14.78 3.25
C ARG A 23 -2.12 -16.02 3.61
N SER A 24 -2.39 -17.15 2.99
CA SER A 24 -1.68 -18.41 3.23
C SER A 24 -0.38 -18.53 2.44
N LEU A 25 -0.09 -17.63 1.52
CA LEU A 25 1.14 -17.65 0.75
C LEU A 25 2.32 -17.11 1.58
N ASP A 26 3.44 -17.79 1.49
CA ASP A 26 4.69 -17.29 2.03
C ASP A 26 5.19 -16.07 1.23
N ARG A 27 5.98 -15.25 1.87
CA ARG A 27 6.67 -14.15 1.19
C ARG A 27 7.69 -14.74 0.20
N ASN A 28 7.75 -14.18 -0.98
CA ASN A 28 8.73 -14.56 -2.00
C ASN A 28 10.06 -13.79 -1.89
N PHE A 29 10.19 -12.93 -0.86
CA PHE A 29 11.42 -12.21 -0.54
C PHE A 29 11.54 -12.00 0.98
N THR A 30 12.75 -11.87 1.46
CA THR A 30 13.07 -11.73 2.90
C THR A 30 13.31 -10.29 3.34
N ALA A 31 13.48 -9.36 2.38
CA ALA A 31 13.74 -7.97 2.69
C ALA A 31 12.54 -7.33 3.40
N VAL A 32 12.79 -6.73 4.56
CA VAL A 32 11.82 -5.87 5.25
C VAL A 32 12.09 -4.43 4.80
N ALA A 33 11.06 -3.73 4.40
CA ALA A 33 11.22 -2.36 3.92
C ALA A 33 11.84 -1.45 4.98
N GLY A 34 12.70 -0.59 4.54
CA GLY A 34 13.57 0.24 5.38
C GLY A 34 14.93 -0.40 5.69
N GLU A 35 15.05 -1.70 5.53
CA GLU A 35 16.31 -2.46 5.71
C GLU A 35 16.84 -3.02 4.38
N MET A 36 16.29 -2.61 3.25
CA MET A 36 16.78 -3.05 1.95
C MET A 36 18.21 -2.56 1.75
N THR A 37 19.15 -3.41 2.09
CA THR A 37 20.51 -3.31 1.55
C THR A 37 20.39 -3.51 0.05
N MET A 38 20.94 -2.57 -0.71
CA MET A 38 21.00 -2.65 -2.17
C MET A 38 21.83 -3.90 -2.54
N GLU A 39 21.16 -5.01 -2.75
CA GLU A 39 21.78 -6.17 -3.40
C GLU A 39 22.11 -5.81 -4.84
N ALA A 40 23.20 -6.36 -5.36
CA ALA A 40 23.63 -6.11 -6.73
C ALA A 40 22.49 -6.46 -7.71
N GLY A 41 22.03 -5.48 -8.50
CA GLY A 41 20.98 -5.64 -9.50
C GLY A 41 19.63 -5.00 -9.12
N TRP A 42 19.45 -4.47 -7.91
CA TRP A 42 18.27 -3.69 -7.55
C TRP A 42 18.50 -2.20 -7.81
N SER A 43 17.48 -1.51 -8.30
CA SER A 43 17.47 -0.06 -8.42
C SER A 43 16.51 0.53 -7.40
N GLN A 44 16.93 1.61 -6.74
CA GLN A 44 16.08 2.37 -5.84
C GLN A 44 15.59 3.63 -6.55
N VAL A 45 14.28 3.86 -6.51
CA VAL A 45 13.65 5.10 -6.96
C VAL A 45 13.09 5.82 -5.75
N ARG A 46 13.43 7.09 -5.60
CA ARG A 46 12.90 7.96 -4.53
C ARG A 46 12.17 9.13 -5.17
N SER A 47 10.96 9.40 -4.69
CA SER A 47 10.17 10.57 -5.05
C SER A 47 9.74 11.29 -3.79
N GLU A 48 9.78 12.62 -3.81
CA GLU A 48 9.40 13.46 -2.69
C GLU A 48 8.45 14.56 -3.19
N GLY A 49 7.53 14.96 -2.33
CA GLY A 49 6.61 16.05 -2.61
C GLY A 49 6.15 16.73 -1.32
N VAL A 50 5.73 17.97 -1.44
CA VAL A 50 5.15 18.74 -0.33
C VAL A 50 3.64 18.70 -0.48
N LEU A 51 2.94 18.13 0.49
CA LEU A 51 1.47 18.10 0.52
C LEU A 51 0.84 19.39 1.04
N GLY A 52 1.59 20.17 1.82
CA GLY A 52 1.15 21.41 2.45
C GLY A 52 1.98 21.73 3.69
N HIS A 53 1.47 22.64 4.50
CA HIS A 53 2.12 23.08 5.73
C HIS A 53 1.20 22.87 6.93
N GLU A 54 1.77 22.36 8.01
CA GLU A 54 1.14 22.25 9.33
C GLU A 54 2.09 22.89 10.36
N GLN A 55 1.52 23.44 11.42
CA GLN A 55 2.34 24.06 12.47
C GLN A 55 3.26 23.03 13.10
N ALA A 56 4.51 23.40 13.36
CA ALA A 56 5.46 22.52 14.03
C ALA A 56 4.96 22.13 15.44
N GLY A 57 5.11 20.85 15.77
CA GLY A 57 4.68 20.29 17.05
C GLY A 57 4.04 18.90 16.88
N PRO A 58 3.34 18.42 17.93
CA PRO A 58 2.55 17.19 17.84
C PRO A 58 1.46 17.33 16.77
N PRO A 59 1.17 16.28 15.98
CA PRO A 59 0.14 16.34 14.96
C PRO A 59 -1.24 16.70 15.56
N HIS A 60 -1.93 17.61 14.90
CA HIS A 60 -3.29 17.95 15.28
C HIS A 60 -4.24 16.82 14.83
N PRO A 61 -5.25 16.41 15.63
CA PRO A 61 -6.17 15.32 15.28
C PRO A 61 -6.84 15.45 13.89
N ASP A 62 -7.14 16.71 13.47
CA ASP A 62 -7.74 17.00 12.16
C ASP A 62 -6.73 17.65 11.20
N GLY A 63 -5.44 17.59 11.53
CA GLY A 63 -4.35 18.20 10.79
C GLY A 63 -4.00 17.48 9.49
N LEU A 64 -3.09 18.08 8.76
CA LEU A 64 -2.63 17.54 7.47
C LEU A 64 -1.93 16.18 7.64
N PHE A 65 -1.11 16.04 8.69
CA PHE A 65 -0.41 14.79 8.99
C PHE A 65 -1.38 13.64 9.21
N GLU A 66 -2.41 13.82 10.07
CA GLU A 66 -3.38 12.78 10.37
C GLU A 66 -4.24 12.42 9.15
N ARG A 67 -4.63 13.40 8.35
CA ARG A 67 -5.34 13.15 7.09
C ARG A 67 -4.47 12.37 6.10
N ALA A 68 -3.20 12.75 5.94
CA ALA A 68 -2.27 12.02 5.08
C ALA A 68 -2.04 10.59 5.57
N ARG A 69 -1.91 10.38 6.88
CA ARG A 69 -1.82 9.06 7.50
C ARG A 69 -3.04 8.20 7.17
N GLN A 70 -4.24 8.77 7.31
CA GLN A 70 -5.49 8.07 7.01
C GLN A 70 -5.56 7.66 5.53
N VAL A 71 -5.20 8.55 4.61
CA VAL A 71 -5.14 8.26 3.17
C VAL A 71 -4.17 7.11 2.87
N LEU A 72 -3.03 7.06 3.56
CA LEU A 72 -2.08 5.96 3.45
C LEU A 72 -2.65 4.64 3.99
N GLU A 73 -3.29 4.65 5.16
CA GLU A 73 -3.87 3.45 5.80
C GLU A 73 -5.04 2.84 5.03
N THR A 74 -5.77 3.67 4.30
CA THR A 74 -6.88 3.26 3.43
C THR A 74 -6.48 3.01 1.98
N PHE A 75 -5.19 3.21 1.66
CA PHE A 75 -4.66 3.12 0.28
C PHE A 75 -5.35 4.06 -0.72
N ASP A 76 -5.93 5.16 -0.25
CA ASP A 76 -6.66 6.13 -1.08
C ASP A 76 -5.74 7.19 -1.71
N PHE A 77 -4.50 6.81 -1.97
CA PHE A 77 -3.48 7.68 -2.59
C PHE A 77 -3.26 7.41 -4.08
N SER A 78 -3.94 6.44 -4.64
CA SER A 78 -3.77 6.05 -6.04
C SER A 78 -5.01 6.36 -6.88
N ASP A 79 -4.79 6.67 -8.15
CA ASP A 79 -5.88 6.84 -9.10
C ASP A 79 -6.59 5.49 -9.34
N PRO A 80 -7.88 5.34 -9.00
CA PRO A 80 -8.63 4.09 -9.15
C PRO A 80 -8.79 3.67 -10.62
N ARG A 81 -8.48 4.53 -11.58
CA ARG A 81 -8.40 4.18 -13.01
C ARG A 81 -7.15 3.39 -13.35
N ILE A 82 -6.11 3.48 -12.52
CA ILE A 82 -4.82 2.80 -12.71
C ILE A 82 -4.70 1.65 -11.72
N VAL A 83 -4.99 1.91 -10.44
CA VAL A 83 -4.79 0.96 -9.34
C VAL A 83 -6.01 0.94 -8.44
N ARG A 84 -6.48 -0.28 -8.10
CA ARG A 84 -7.44 -0.50 -7.02
C ARG A 84 -6.85 -1.42 -5.98
N TRP A 85 -7.15 -1.13 -4.73
CA TRP A 85 -6.68 -1.87 -3.57
C TRP A 85 -7.86 -2.59 -2.94
N HIS A 86 -7.74 -3.91 -2.77
CA HIS A 86 -8.77 -4.73 -2.14
C HIS A 86 -8.19 -5.40 -0.90
N PHE A 87 -8.76 -5.11 0.25
CA PHE A 87 -8.29 -5.59 1.54
C PHE A 87 -9.44 -5.69 2.54
N SER A 88 -9.22 -6.38 3.67
CA SER A 88 -10.16 -6.36 4.79
C SER A 88 -9.80 -5.23 5.74
N ALA A 89 -10.75 -4.34 6.02
CA ALA A 89 -10.56 -3.25 6.97
C ALA A 89 -10.37 -3.74 8.42
N ASP A 90 -10.82 -4.96 8.72
CA ASP A 90 -10.67 -5.57 10.05
C ASP A 90 -9.24 -6.01 10.37
N GLU A 91 -8.38 -6.08 9.35
CA GLU A 91 -6.98 -6.44 9.55
C GLU A 91 -6.15 -5.23 9.97
N PRO A 92 -5.25 -5.39 10.96
CA PRO A 92 -4.28 -4.35 11.27
C PRO A 92 -3.42 -4.05 10.04
N LEU A 93 -2.98 -2.80 9.88
CA LEU A 93 -2.19 -2.41 8.71
C LEU A 93 -0.91 -3.25 8.58
N ARG A 94 -0.18 -3.43 9.67
CA ARG A 94 1.01 -4.30 9.67
C ARG A 94 0.62 -5.75 9.43
N GLY A 95 1.17 -6.34 8.40
CA GLY A 95 0.88 -7.71 7.98
C GLY A 95 -0.38 -7.85 7.13
N ARG A 96 -1.13 -6.76 6.90
CA ARG A 96 -2.33 -6.78 6.06
C ARG A 96 -2.01 -7.32 4.68
N THR A 97 -2.81 -8.27 4.24
CA THR A 97 -2.76 -8.77 2.86
C THR A 97 -3.67 -7.91 1.99
N VAL A 98 -3.13 -7.46 0.89
CA VAL A 98 -3.82 -6.59 -0.05
C VAL A 98 -3.75 -7.20 -1.44
N LEU A 99 -4.86 -7.21 -2.16
CA LEU A 99 -4.88 -7.52 -3.59
C LEU A 99 -4.82 -6.20 -4.35
N LEU A 100 -3.83 -6.09 -5.20
CA LEU A 100 -3.57 -4.94 -6.05
C LEU A 100 -4.12 -5.25 -7.45
N GLU A 101 -5.17 -4.55 -7.85
CA GLU A 101 -5.70 -4.60 -9.20
C GLU A 101 -5.10 -3.47 -10.03
N LEU A 102 -4.19 -3.81 -10.93
CA LEU A 102 -3.58 -2.88 -11.88
C LEU A 102 -4.38 -2.90 -13.18
N LYS A 103 -4.63 -1.73 -13.74
CA LYS A 103 -5.36 -1.55 -14.98
C LYS A 103 -4.44 -0.96 -16.05
N SER A 104 -4.51 -1.50 -17.24
CA SER A 104 -3.71 -1.07 -18.39
C SER A 104 -4.55 -1.06 -19.66
N LEU A 105 -4.01 -0.54 -20.75
CA LEU A 105 -4.66 -0.48 -22.06
C LEU A 105 -6.09 0.09 -22.03
N ASN A 106 -6.23 1.30 -21.47
CA ASN A 106 -7.52 1.94 -21.28
C ASN A 106 -8.50 1.07 -20.47
N GLU A 107 -8.02 0.51 -19.37
CA GLU A 107 -8.75 -0.36 -18.45
C GLU A 107 -9.20 -1.72 -19.02
N LYS A 108 -8.78 -2.07 -20.24
CA LYS A 108 -9.17 -3.34 -20.87
C LYS A 108 -8.40 -4.53 -20.33
N LEU A 109 -7.14 -4.34 -19.98
CA LEU A 109 -6.30 -5.38 -19.40
C LEU A 109 -6.11 -5.10 -17.90
N ARG A 110 -6.40 -6.09 -17.09
CA ARG A 110 -6.32 -6.02 -15.63
C ARG A 110 -5.45 -7.11 -15.07
N PHE A 111 -4.59 -6.75 -14.13
CA PHE A 111 -3.74 -7.66 -13.40
C PHE A 111 -4.13 -7.61 -11.94
N LEU A 112 -4.19 -8.77 -11.30
CA LEU A 112 -4.40 -8.90 -9.88
C LEU A 112 -3.17 -9.55 -9.27
N CYS A 113 -2.53 -8.88 -8.33
CA CYS A 113 -1.41 -9.44 -7.58
C CYS A 113 -1.62 -9.25 -6.08
N ALA A 114 -1.08 -10.17 -5.30
CA ALA A 114 -1.11 -10.08 -3.85
C ALA A 114 0.17 -9.43 -3.34
N VAL A 115 0.01 -8.48 -2.42
CA VAL A 115 1.08 -7.85 -1.66
C VAL A 115 0.77 -7.93 -0.18
N ARG A 116 1.77 -7.82 0.65
CA ARG A 116 1.60 -7.81 2.11
C ARG A 116 2.32 -6.60 2.70
N VAL A 117 1.59 -5.84 3.50
CA VAL A 117 2.20 -4.74 4.25
C VAL A 117 3.21 -5.32 5.24
N GLY A 118 4.43 -4.88 5.12
CA GLY A 118 5.55 -5.32 5.93
C GLY A 118 5.65 -4.55 7.24
N GLY A 119 6.68 -3.70 7.35
CA GLY A 119 6.86 -2.82 8.49
C GLY A 119 5.94 -1.61 8.46
N THR A 120 5.52 -1.15 9.63
CA THR A 120 4.91 0.16 9.81
C THR A 120 5.79 0.99 10.73
N ARG A 121 5.95 2.27 10.42
CA ARG A 121 6.72 3.21 11.21
C ARG A 121 5.83 4.39 11.59
N LEU A 122 5.72 4.65 12.88
CA LEU A 122 5.11 5.87 13.40
C LEU A 122 6.04 6.42 14.47
N GLU A 123 6.56 7.61 14.25
CA GLU A 123 7.44 8.29 15.18
C GLU A 123 6.95 9.71 15.41
N HIS A 124 6.88 10.11 16.66
CA HIS A 124 6.58 11.48 17.05
C HIS A 124 7.81 12.06 17.73
N GLY A 125 8.42 13.04 17.12
CA GLY A 125 9.51 13.83 17.67
C GLY A 125 9.05 15.24 18.05
N GLU A 126 9.89 15.96 18.76
CA GLU A 126 9.61 17.35 19.16
C GLU A 126 9.39 18.29 17.96
N LYS A 127 10.06 18.01 16.84
CA LYS A 127 10.07 18.87 15.65
C LYS A 127 9.38 18.26 14.43
N CYS A 128 9.23 16.96 14.40
CA CYS A 128 8.61 16.28 13.26
C CYS A 128 7.96 14.96 13.68
N SER A 129 6.98 14.56 12.92
CA SER A 129 6.37 13.24 13.00
C SER A 129 6.55 12.51 11.68
N ILE A 130 6.81 11.21 11.74
CA ILE A 130 7.02 10.36 10.58
C ILE A 130 6.02 9.22 10.63
N TYR A 131 5.37 8.98 9.51
CA TYR A 131 4.51 7.82 9.31
C TYR A 131 4.83 7.17 7.98
N GLY A 132 4.87 5.85 7.95
CA GLY A 132 5.08 5.11 6.73
C GLY A 132 4.87 3.61 6.91
N PHE A 133 4.78 2.93 5.80
CA PHE A 133 4.76 1.48 5.73
C PHE A 133 5.42 0.99 4.45
N SER A 134 5.57 -0.30 4.35
CA SER A 134 6.19 -0.98 3.22
C SER A 134 5.38 -2.18 2.76
N PHE A 135 5.62 -2.61 1.57
CA PHE A 135 5.14 -3.86 1.01
C PHE A 135 6.23 -4.90 0.90
#